data_b735e0c04cd3bc4404ed18abf93b92f2
#
_entry.id   b735e0c04cd3bc4404ed18abf93b92f2
#
_cell.length_a   1.000
_cell.length_b   1.000
_cell.length_c   1.000
_cell.angle_alpha   90.00
_cell.angle_beta   90.00
_cell.angle_gamma   90.00
#
_symmetry.space_group_name_H-M   'P 1'
#
loop_
_entity.id
_entity.type
_entity.pdbx_description
1 polymer ?
#
loop_
_entity_poly.entity_id
_entity_poly.type
_entity_poly.pdbx_seq_one_letter_code
_entity_poly.pdbx_strand_id
1 'polypeptide(L)'
;MGKYPYISKRSVIKYLAIGIVAISTTLLLKVDRAEIVDFVNLCRSYPRTVKGFDLSHMTIYVAYSHNVNYCDLLSKSMDGDKNAFDEFVAAIDSLDGVYAYDHCMRVSKVAESLDEKTLQSYLSQSNKQELYKLWNCLDCTISFQDEYDLSTKEIKKIEKIMKLIEMRMEKL
;
A
#
# COMPACT_ATOMS: atom_id res chain seq x y z
N MET A 1 -58.49 -4.56 -23.02
CA MET A 1 -57.12 -4.64 -23.50
C MET A 1 -56.47 -3.27 -23.30
N GLY A 2 -55.68 -3.11 -22.24
CA GLY A 2 -55.04 -1.85 -21.91
C GLY A 2 -53.80 -1.67 -22.79
N LYS A 3 -53.74 -0.55 -23.53
CA LYS A 3 -52.55 -0.15 -24.29
C LYS A 3 -51.47 0.35 -23.29
N TYR A 4 -50.39 -0.39 -23.12
CA TYR A 4 -49.20 0.12 -22.41
C TYR A 4 -48.61 1.28 -23.23
N PRO A 5 -48.28 2.41 -22.59
CA PRO A 5 -47.66 3.53 -23.30
C PRO A 5 -46.26 3.11 -23.81
N TYR A 6 -46.06 3.25 -25.11
CA TYR A 6 -44.79 2.96 -25.76
C TYR A 6 -43.75 4.03 -25.34
N ILE A 7 -42.85 3.65 -24.44
CA ILE A 7 -41.75 4.54 -24.02
C ILE A 7 -40.68 4.57 -25.12
N SER A 8 -40.46 5.71 -25.74
CA SER A 8 -39.52 5.83 -26.84
C SER A 8 -38.08 5.58 -26.34
N LYS A 9 -37.24 4.97 -27.18
CA LYS A 9 -35.80 4.76 -26.87
C LYS A 9 -35.08 6.05 -26.43
N ARG A 10 -35.49 7.21 -26.97
CA ARG A 10 -34.94 8.52 -26.59
C ARG A 10 -35.31 8.91 -25.14
N SER A 11 -36.50 8.58 -24.69
CA SER A 11 -36.92 8.82 -23.30
C SER A 11 -36.17 7.96 -22.33
N VAL A 12 -35.94 6.68 -22.65
CA VAL A 12 -35.15 5.75 -21.80
C VAL A 12 -33.69 6.26 -21.65
N ILE A 13 -33.07 6.71 -22.73
CA ILE A 13 -31.70 7.26 -22.69
C ILE A 13 -31.62 8.54 -21.84
N LYS A 14 -32.63 9.43 -21.95
CA LYS A 14 -32.66 10.63 -21.10
C LYS A 14 -32.80 10.31 -19.61
N TYR A 15 -33.66 9.35 -19.25
CA TYR A 15 -33.84 8.96 -17.85
C TYR A 15 -32.60 8.22 -17.29
N LEU A 16 -31.91 7.43 -18.10
CA LEU A 16 -30.63 6.82 -17.74
C LEU A 16 -29.54 7.89 -17.52
N ALA A 17 -29.43 8.87 -18.42
CA ALA A 17 -28.48 9.96 -18.27
C ALA A 17 -28.72 10.80 -17.02
N ILE A 18 -29.99 11.12 -16.72
CA ILE A 18 -30.38 11.86 -15.50
C ILE A 18 -30.08 11.00 -14.25
N GLY A 19 -30.36 9.70 -14.29
CA GLY A 19 -30.04 8.78 -13.21
C GLY A 19 -28.55 8.70 -12.92
N ILE A 20 -27.69 8.61 -13.95
CA ILE A 20 -26.23 8.59 -13.82
C ILE A 20 -25.72 9.90 -13.22
N VAL A 21 -26.21 11.05 -13.70
CA VAL A 21 -25.81 12.37 -13.16
C VAL A 21 -26.26 12.52 -11.70
N ALA A 22 -27.48 12.08 -11.35
CA ALA A 22 -27.97 12.13 -9.97
C ALA A 22 -27.17 11.22 -9.02
N ILE A 23 -26.77 10.03 -9.46
CA ILE A 23 -25.93 9.12 -8.68
C ILE A 23 -24.52 9.71 -8.51
N SER A 24 -23.95 10.28 -9.57
CA SER A 24 -22.63 10.91 -9.52
C SER A 24 -22.60 12.13 -8.60
N THR A 25 -23.65 12.96 -8.63
CA THR A 25 -23.76 14.12 -7.73
C THR A 25 -24.00 13.71 -6.28
N THR A 26 -24.77 12.66 -6.01
CA THR A 26 -24.99 12.14 -4.65
C THR A 26 -23.73 11.48 -4.07
N LEU A 27 -22.93 10.82 -4.89
CA LEU A 27 -21.63 10.29 -4.49
C LEU A 27 -20.62 11.42 -4.20
N LEU A 28 -20.58 12.46 -5.04
CA LEU A 28 -19.73 13.62 -4.84
C LEU A 28 -20.14 14.47 -3.62
N LEU A 29 -21.44 14.49 -3.27
CA LEU A 29 -21.95 15.22 -2.10
C LEU A 29 -21.74 14.44 -0.77
N LYS A 30 -21.43 13.14 -0.83
CA LYS A 30 -21.12 12.33 0.35
C LYS A 30 -19.64 12.31 0.71
N VAL A 31 -18.77 12.76 -0.18
CA VAL A 31 -17.35 12.95 0.16
C VAL A 31 -17.27 14.23 1.00
N ASP A 32 -16.87 14.09 2.25
CA ASP A 32 -16.72 15.23 3.15
C ASP A 32 -15.70 16.20 2.54
N ARG A 33 -16.09 17.47 2.40
CA ARG A 33 -15.20 18.52 1.85
C ARG A 33 -13.92 18.65 2.68
N ALA A 34 -13.99 18.36 3.97
CA ALA A 34 -12.83 18.35 4.84
C ALA A 34 -11.83 17.27 4.42
N GLU A 35 -12.29 16.05 4.12
CA GLU A 35 -11.42 14.96 3.65
C GLU A 35 -10.72 15.28 2.33
N ILE A 36 -11.42 15.93 1.38
CA ILE A 36 -10.81 16.35 0.11
C ILE A 36 -9.73 17.41 0.36
N VAL A 37 -10.01 18.39 1.21
CA VAL A 37 -9.05 19.46 1.53
C VAL A 37 -7.84 18.86 2.24
N ASP A 38 -8.04 17.96 3.17
CA ASP A 38 -6.95 17.28 3.89
C ASP A 38 -6.11 16.43 2.95
N PHE A 39 -6.74 15.67 2.04
CA PHE A 39 -6.05 14.91 1.01
C PHE A 39 -5.20 15.80 0.09
N VAL A 40 -5.77 16.91 -0.42
CA VAL A 40 -5.04 17.83 -1.29
C VAL A 40 -3.87 18.50 -0.57
N ASN A 41 -4.05 18.89 0.69
CA ASN A 41 -3.00 19.48 1.51
C ASN A 41 -1.90 18.45 1.80
N LEU A 42 -2.26 17.23 2.12
CA LEU A 42 -1.35 16.13 2.32
C LEU A 42 -0.51 15.88 1.06
N CYS A 43 -1.16 15.74 -0.11
CA CYS A 43 -0.46 15.54 -1.38
C CYS A 43 0.50 16.67 -1.75
N ARG A 44 0.26 17.90 -1.26
CA ARG A 44 1.17 19.05 -1.45
C ARG A 44 2.33 19.06 -0.45
N SER A 45 2.11 18.49 0.74
CA SER A 45 3.07 18.53 1.84
C SER A 45 4.09 17.38 1.78
N TYR A 46 3.74 16.27 1.14
CA TYR A 46 4.63 15.11 1.05
C TYR A 46 5.32 15.02 -0.31
N PRO A 47 6.59 14.65 -0.33
CA PRO A 47 7.31 14.46 -1.58
C PRO A 47 6.72 13.26 -2.33
N ARG A 48 6.65 13.36 -3.66
CA ARG A 48 6.27 12.23 -4.52
C ARG A 48 7.29 11.09 -4.48
N THR A 49 8.51 11.41 -4.11
CA THR A 49 9.63 10.48 -4.11
C THR A 49 10.37 10.59 -2.78
N VAL A 50 10.54 9.47 -2.09
CA VAL A 50 11.37 9.36 -0.88
C VAL A 50 12.52 8.42 -1.19
N LYS A 51 13.75 8.92 -1.15
CA LYS A 51 15.00 8.15 -1.41
C LYS A 51 14.93 7.31 -2.71
N GLY A 52 14.34 7.87 -3.76
CA GLY A 52 14.22 7.20 -5.06
C GLY A 52 12.98 6.33 -5.23
N PHE A 53 12.15 6.20 -4.19
CA PHE A 53 10.86 5.49 -4.29
C PHE A 53 9.76 6.47 -4.66
N ASP A 54 9.07 6.20 -5.76
CA ASP A 54 7.82 6.88 -6.08
C ASP A 54 6.72 6.39 -5.15
N LEU A 55 5.99 7.33 -4.56
CA LEU A 55 4.95 7.05 -3.59
C LEU A 55 3.58 7.33 -4.19
N SER A 56 2.66 6.39 -4.00
CA SER A 56 1.25 6.62 -4.24
C SER A 56 0.71 7.60 -3.19
N HIS A 57 0.14 8.72 -3.64
CA HIS A 57 -0.52 9.68 -2.73
C HIS A 57 -1.64 9.02 -1.93
N MET A 58 -2.34 8.06 -2.51
CA MET A 58 -3.40 7.34 -1.82
C MET A 58 -2.86 6.45 -0.71
N THR A 59 -1.74 5.75 -0.92
CA THR A 59 -1.08 4.96 0.15
C THR A 59 -0.67 5.85 1.31
N ILE A 60 -0.08 7.03 1.01
CA ILE A 60 0.29 8.02 2.04
C ILE A 60 -0.95 8.51 2.79
N TYR A 61 -2.03 8.84 2.07
CA TYR A 61 -3.27 9.34 2.66
C TYR A 61 -3.93 8.31 3.58
N VAL A 62 -4.05 7.05 3.13
CA VAL A 62 -4.62 5.97 3.95
C VAL A 62 -3.76 5.75 5.20
N ALA A 63 -2.44 5.68 5.08
CA ALA A 63 -1.55 5.55 6.22
C ALA A 63 -1.70 6.73 7.21
N TYR A 64 -1.75 7.96 6.70
CA TYR A 64 -1.96 9.15 7.52
C TYR A 64 -3.30 9.15 8.25
N SER A 65 -4.39 8.70 7.62
CA SER A 65 -5.70 8.59 8.27
C SER A 65 -5.69 7.62 9.47
N HIS A 66 -4.71 6.73 9.52
CA HIS A 66 -4.40 5.84 10.65
C HIS A 66 -3.24 6.34 11.54
N ASN A 67 -2.89 7.63 11.45
CA ASN A 67 -1.79 8.27 12.20
C ASN A 67 -0.39 7.69 11.89
N VAL A 68 -0.19 7.14 10.70
CA VAL A 68 1.11 6.59 10.26
C VAL A 68 1.84 7.62 9.41
N ASN A 69 2.99 8.12 9.87
CA ASN A 69 3.87 9.00 9.07
C ASN A 69 4.70 8.18 8.09
N TYR A 70 4.05 7.76 7.00
CA TYR A 70 4.57 6.82 6.03
C TYR A 70 5.92 7.24 5.41
N CYS A 71 6.05 8.50 5.04
CA CYS A 71 7.25 9.03 4.39
C CYS A 71 8.45 9.05 5.34
N ASP A 72 8.24 9.42 6.60
CA ASP A 72 9.29 9.45 7.62
C ASP A 72 9.74 8.03 7.98
N LEU A 73 8.80 7.11 8.17
CA LEU A 73 9.10 5.71 8.44
C LEU A 73 9.90 5.07 7.30
N LEU A 74 9.47 5.27 6.04
CA LEU A 74 10.18 4.77 4.88
C LEU A 74 11.62 5.33 4.84
N SER A 75 11.78 6.64 5.02
CA SER A 75 13.08 7.28 5.00
C SER A 75 14.03 6.72 6.06
N LYS A 76 13.59 6.62 7.31
CA LYS A 76 14.37 6.10 8.43
C LYS A 76 14.68 4.60 8.27
N SER A 77 13.71 3.83 7.78
CA SER A 77 13.89 2.40 7.50
C SER A 77 15.02 2.17 6.49
N MET A 78 15.09 2.99 5.47
CA MET A 78 16.18 2.94 4.48
C MET A 78 17.54 3.38 5.02
N ASP A 79 17.56 4.17 6.11
CA ASP A 79 18.77 4.50 6.84
C ASP A 79 19.20 3.40 7.83
N GLY A 80 18.46 2.30 7.91
CA GLY A 80 18.73 1.17 8.78
C GLY A 80 18.23 1.33 10.22
N ASP A 81 17.33 2.29 10.46
CA ASP A 81 16.67 2.41 11.77
C ASP A 81 15.69 1.23 11.95
N LYS A 82 16.03 0.35 12.91
CA LYS A 82 15.25 -0.85 13.19
C LYS A 82 13.81 -0.52 13.63
N ASN A 83 13.67 0.44 14.55
CA ASN A 83 12.35 0.76 15.08
C ASN A 83 11.44 1.33 13.99
N ALA A 84 11.99 2.22 13.17
CA ALA A 84 11.26 2.75 12.01
C ALA A 84 10.91 1.64 11.01
N PHE A 85 11.79 0.65 10.80
CA PHE A 85 11.48 -0.46 9.90
C PHE A 85 10.41 -1.38 10.48
N ASP A 86 10.42 -1.68 11.79
CA ASP A 86 9.35 -2.42 12.46
C ASP A 86 8.00 -1.72 12.32
N GLU A 87 7.96 -0.41 12.59
CA GLU A 87 6.74 0.39 12.44
C GLU A 87 6.30 0.46 10.96
N PHE A 88 7.26 0.57 10.04
CA PHE A 88 6.98 0.58 8.61
C PHE A 88 6.37 -0.74 8.15
N VAL A 89 6.94 -1.88 8.54
CA VAL A 89 6.38 -3.21 8.26
C VAL A 89 5.00 -3.35 8.89
N ALA A 90 4.82 -2.90 10.14
CA ALA A 90 3.54 -2.97 10.85
C ALA A 90 2.44 -2.09 10.24
N ALA A 91 2.78 -1.09 9.44
CA ALA A 91 1.81 -0.24 8.75
C ALA A 91 0.88 -1.03 7.81
N ILE A 92 1.23 -2.26 7.44
CA ILE A 92 0.36 -3.19 6.68
C ILE A 92 -1.00 -3.41 7.38
N ASP A 93 -1.04 -3.37 8.71
CA ASP A 93 -2.26 -3.57 9.49
C ASP A 93 -3.27 -2.42 9.30
N SER A 94 -2.81 -1.27 8.80
CA SER A 94 -3.62 -0.07 8.54
C SER A 94 -3.99 0.10 7.06
N LEU A 95 -3.55 -0.80 6.20
CA LEU A 95 -3.73 -0.74 4.76
C LEU A 95 -4.54 -1.94 4.28
N ASP A 96 -5.37 -1.74 3.28
CA ASP A 96 -6.17 -2.79 2.67
C ASP A 96 -6.07 -2.79 1.14
N GLY A 97 -6.52 -3.88 0.52
CA GLY A 97 -6.61 -4.02 -0.92
C GLY A 97 -5.31 -3.64 -1.63
N VAL A 98 -5.41 -2.79 -2.65
CA VAL A 98 -4.30 -2.37 -3.51
C VAL A 98 -3.21 -1.61 -2.73
N TYR A 99 -3.56 -0.94 -1.63
CA TYR A 99 -2.60 -0.19 -0.82
C TYR A 99 -1.70 -1.11 -0.01
N ALA A 100 -2.24 -2.22 0.46
CA ALA A 100 -1.46 -3.26 1.13
C ALA A 100 -0.44 -3.87 0.18
N TYR A 101 -0.79 -4.15 -1.06
CA TYR A 101 0.14 -4.67 -2.09
C TYR A 101 1.24 -3.67 -2.42
N ASP A 102 0.90 -2.39 -2.66
CA ASP A 102 1.88 -1.33 -2.90
C ASP A 102 2.85 -1.19 -1.73
N HIS A 103 2.34 -1.29 -0.49
CA HIS A 103 3.14 -1.27 0.72
C HIS A 103 4.10 -2.48 0.81
N CYS A 104 3.61 -3.71 0.57
CA CYS A 104 4.43 -4.92 0.59
C CYS A 104 5.61 -4.82 -0.37
N MET A 105 5.39 -4.32 -1.59
CA MET A 105 6.47 -4.08 -2.53
C MET A 105 7.52 -3.09 -1.97
N ARG A 106 7.10 -2.04 -1.28
CA ARG A 106 8.03 -1.07 -0.67
C ARG A 106 8.81 -1.66 0.49
N VAL A 107 8.15 -2.43 1.34
CA VAL A 107 8.83 -3.18 2.43
C VAL A 107 9.90 -4.10 1.84
N SER A 108 9.59 -4.82 0.76
CA SER A 108 10.55 -5.68 0.09
C SER A 108 11.75 -4.90 -0.46
N LYS A 109 11.52 -3.76 -1.11
CA LYS A 109 12.58 -2.89 -1.63
C LYS A 109 13.46 -2.33 -0.50
N VAL A 110 12.87 -1.94 0.63
CA VAL A 110 13.65 -1.52 1.82
C VAL A 110 14.50 -2.69 2.29
N ALA A 111 13.92 -3.87 2.52
CA ALA A 111 14.66 -5.04 2.99
C ALA A 111 15.81 -5.43 2.05
N GLU A 112 15.59 -5.30 0.73
CA GLU A 112 16.64 -5.49 -0.27
C GLU A 112 17.74 -4.44 -0.23
N SER A 113 17.43 -3.20 0.13
CA SER A 113 18.39 -2.09 0.18
C SER A 113 19.32 -2.15 1.39
N LEU A 114 18.90 -2.82 2.47
CA LEU A 114 19.71 -2.98 3.66
C LEU A 114 20.96 -3.81 3.35
N ASP A 115 22.10 -3.40 3.90
CA ASP A 115 23.30 -4.22 3.87
C ASP A 115 23.13 -5.48 4.73
N GLU A 116 23.96 -6.50 4.47
CA GLU A 116 23.82 -7.80 5.10
C GLU A 116 23.95 -7.73 6.63
N LYS A 117 24.81 -6.86 7.16
CA LYS A 117 25.02 -6.70 8.59
C LYS A 117 23.79 -6.07 9.26
N THR A 118 23.23 -5.04 8.66
CA THR A 118 22.01 -4.36 9.13
C THR A 118 20.82 -5.31 9.11
N LEU A 119 20.61 -6.05 8.01
CA LEU A 119 19.57 -7.06 7.91
C LEU A 119 19.72 -8.17 8.96
N GLN A 120 20.92 -8.71 9.14
CA GLN A 120 21.20 -9.72 10.15
C GLN A 120 20.94 -9.20 11.57
N SER A 121 21.35 -7.97 11.86
CA SER A 121 21.08 -7.30 13.13
C SER A 121 19.58 -7.18 13.37
N TYR A 122 18.83 -6.72 12.36
CA TYR A 122 17.38 -6.64 12.41
C TYR A 122 16.74 -8.00 12.73
N LEU A 123 17.04 -9.02 11.94
CA LEU A 123 16.47 -10.37 12.10
C LEU A 123 16.80 -10.98 13.48
N SER A 124 18.01 -10.71 14.01
CA SER A 124 18.42 -11.24 15.32
C SER A 124 17.67 -10.63 16.50
N GLN A 125 17.24 -9.38 16.37
CA GLN A 125 16.55 -8.62 17.41
C GLN A 125 15.02 -8.67 17.31
N SER A 126 14.49 -9.13 16.18
CA SER A 126 13.05 -9.20 15.92
C SER A 126 12.43 -10.40 16.62
N ASN A 127 11.20 -10.21 17.13
CA ASN A 127 10.37 -11.28 17.65
C ASN A 127 9.65 -12.02 16.53
N LYS A 128 8.98 -13.14 16.86
CA LYS A 128 8.32 -14.00 15.88
C LYS A 128 7.22 -13.29 15.11
N GLN A 129 6.47 -12.38 15.75
CA GLN A 129 5.38 -11.64 15.11
C GLN A 129 5.89 -10.61 14.10
N GLU A 130 6.96 -9.87 14.44
CA GLU A 130 7.63 -8.92 13.55
C GLU A 130 8.18 -9.64 12.31
N LEU A 131 8.87 -10.76 12.52
CA LEU A 131 9.38 -11.59 11.43
C LEU A 131 8.27 -12.14 10.53
N TYR A 132 7.15 -12.55 11.10
CA TYR A 132 6.01 -13.05 10.34
C TYR A 132 5.37 -11.96 9.47
N LYS A 133 5.25 -10.73 9.97
CA LYS A 133 4.74 -9.59 9.18
C LYS A 133 5.66 -9.27 8.01
N LEU A 134 6.98 -9.23 8.26
CA LEU A 134 7.96 -9.02 7.19
C LEU A 134 7.88 -10.14 6.15
N TRP A 135 7.83 -11.40 6.59
CA TRP A 135 7.72 -12.55 5.70
C TRP A 135 6.47 -12.45 4.81
N ASN A 136 5.32 -12.11 5.39
CA ASN A 136 4.07 -11.92 4.64
C ASN A 136 4.18 -10.84 3.56
N CYS A 137 4.84 -9.71 3.85
CA CYS A 137 5.06 -8.67 2.85
C CYS A 137 5.95 -9.17 1.70
N LEU A 138 7.00 -9.94 2.00
CA LEU A 138 7.89 -10.51 0.99
C LEU A 138 7.17 -11.55 0.13
N ASP A 139 6.39 -12.44 0.74
CA ASP A 139 5.58 -13.46 0.06
C ASP A 139 4.52 -12.81 -0.86
N CYS A 140 3.84 -11.78 -0.35
CA CYS A 140 2.93 -10.98 -1.15
C CYS A 140 3.63 -10.40 -2.39
N THR A 141 4.82 -9.81 -2.23
CA THR A 141 5.58 -9.24 -3.33
C THR A 141 5.96 -10.29 -4.38
N ILE A 142 6.38 -11.49 -3.98
CA ILE A 142 6.66 -12.60 -4.89
C ILE A 142 5.39 -13.10 -5.60
N SER A 143 4.27 -13.19 -4.88
CA SER A 143 3.00 -13.63 -5.45
C SER A 143 2.47 -12.73 -6.57
N PHE A 144 2.84 -11.44 -6.55
CA PHE A 144 2.47 -10.43 -7.55
C PHE A 144 3.67 -9.98 -8.41
N GLN A 145 4.71 -10.80 -8.53
CA GLN A 145 5.96 -10.47 -9.22
C GLN A 145 5.77 -10.00 -10.67
N ASP A 146 4.82 -10.60 -11.39
CA ASP A 146 4.53 -10.23 -12.79
C ASP A 146 3.91 -8.84 -12.91
N GLU A 147 3.11 -8.42 -11.92
CA GLU A 147 2.50 -7.09 -11.88
C GLU A 147 3.52 -5.99 -11.52
N TYR A 148 4.56 -6.34 -10.76
CA TYR A 148 5.61 -5.43 -10.33
C TYR A 148 6.85 -5.43 -11.23
N ASP A 149 6.83 -6.21 -12.32
CA ASP A 149 7.95 -6.35 -13.26
C ASP A 149 9.29 -6.62 -12.55
N LEU A 150 9.26 -7.52 -11.57
CA LEU A 150 10.45 -7.87 -10.79
C LEU A 150 11.45 -8.65 -11.63
N SER A 151 12.70 -8.22 -11.62
CA SER A 151 13.78 -8.96 -12.23
C SER A 151 14.06 -10.28 -11.48
N THR A 152 14.55 -11.29 -12.19
CA THR A 152 14.99 -12.56 -11.58
C THR A 152 16.00 -12.35 -10.45
N LYS A 153 16.81 -11.28 -10.51
CA LYS A 153 17.78 -10.94 -9.46
C LYS A 153 17.09 -10.47 -8.17
N GLU A 154 16.07 -9.63 -8.30
CA GLU A 154 15.28 -9.14 -7.16
C GLU A 154 14.53 -10.30 -6.51
N ILE A 155 13.85 -11.13 -7.29
CA ILE A 155 13.15 -12.31 -6.80
C ILE A 155 14.09 -13.19 -5.97
N LYS A 156 15.26 -13.57 -6.49
CA LYS A 156 16.25 -14.39 -5.76
C LYS A 156 16.72 -13.73 -4.46
N LYS A 157 16.81 -12.40 -4.43
CA LYS A 157 17.23 -11.68 -3.23
C LYS A 157 16.13 -11.71 -2.16
N ILE A 158 14.88 -11.50 -2.56
CA ILE A 158 13.72 -11.61 -1.67
C ILE A 158 13.61 -13.03 -1.11
N GLU A 159 13.69 -14.06 -1.95
CA GLU A 159 13.68 -15.49 -1.53
C GLU A 159 14.78 -15.79 -0.53
N LYS A 160 16.00 -15.25 -0.73
CA LYS A 160 17.10 -15.39 0.24
C LYS A 160 16.75 -14.79 1.59
N ILE A 161 16.13 -13.62 1.61
CA ILE A 161 15.71 -12.94 2.85
C ILE A 161 14.62 -13.76 3.54
N MET A 162 13.61 -14.23 2.81
CA MET A 162 12.54 -15.06 3.35
C MET A 162 13.10 -16.31 4.04
N LYS A 163 14.05 -17.00 3.40
CA LYS A 163 14.71 -18.17 3.99
C LYS A 163 15.46 -17.83 5.28
N LEU A 164 16.11 -16.69 5.38
CA LEU A 164 16.76 -16.23 6.62
C LEU A 164 15.74 -15.99 7.74
N ILE A 165 14.58 -15.43 7.40
CA ILE A 165 13.47 -15.21 8.34
C ILE A 165 12.93 -16.55 8.85
N GLU A 166 12.67 -17.50 7.96
CA GLU A 166 12.19 -18.85 8.33
C GLU A 166 13.15 -19.54 9.29
N MET A 167 14.44 -19.57 8.95
CA MET A 167 15.48 -20.13 9.81
C MET A 167 15.57 -19.44 11.18
N ARG A 168 15.23 -18.15 11.27
CA ARG A 168 15.21 -17.42 12.52
C ARG A 168 13.95 -17.72 13.33
N MET A 169 12.78 -17.80 12.69
CA MET A 169 11.50 -18.15 13.33
C MET A 169 11.49 -19.57 13.92
N GLU A 170 12.23 -20.50 13.31
CA GLU A 170 12.39 -21.88 13.84
C GLU A 170 13.19 -21.92 15.17
N LYS A 171 14.00 -20.89 15.45
CA LYS A 171 14.84 -20.80 16.65
C LYS A 171 14.21 -20.02 17.79
N LEU A 172 13.04 -19.41 17.54
CA LEU A 172 12.25 -18.64 18.50
C LEU A 172 11.09 -19.46 19.07
#